data_eefc97afad286f7a9048c2d761e35550
#
_entry.id   eefc97afad286f7a9048c2d761e35550
#
_cell.length_a   1.000
_cell.length_b   1.000
_cell.length_c   1.000
_cell.angle_alpha   90.00
_cell.angle_beta   90.00
_cell.angle_gamma   90.00
#
_symmetry.space_group_name_H-M   'P 1'
#
loop_
_entity.id
_entity.type
_entity.pdbx_description
1 polymer ?
#
loop_
_entity_poly.entity_id
_entity_poly.type
_entity_poly.pdbx_seq_one_letter_code
_entity_poly.pdbx_strand_id
1 'polypeptide(L)'
;SCLVTDGGGAVVLTSAERARDLRRRPVEVLGYGERTTNTSMTAVPDLTVTGAAGSGADAFARAGVTPADIDVVQVYDSFTITVALTLEGLGFCGRGEALDWIAGGRIRPGGDFPLNTSGGGLSYCHPGQFGILLLVEAVRQLRGECGDRQVPDARLAVAHGTGGILSTHATVVLGVDA
;
A
#
# COMPACT_ATOMS: atom_id res chain seq x y z
N SER A 1 0.29 -18.34 -0.44
CA SER A 1 1.61 -17.66 -0.50
C SER A 1 1.91 -17.24 -1.92
N CYS A 2 2.74 -16.22 -2.06
CA CYS A 2 3.20 -15.72 -3.35
C CYS A 2 4.00 -16.77 -4.13
N LEU A 3 3.97 -16.66 -5.46
CA LEU A 3 4.81 -17.44 -6.35
C LEU A 3 6.18 -16.76 -6.47
N VAL A 4 7.26 -17.49 -6.14
CA VAL A 4 8.62 -16.95 -6.26
C VAL A 4 8.97 -16.75 -7.73
N THR A 5 9.43 -15.54 -8.07
CA THR A 5 9.78 -15.14 -9.43
C THR A 5 10.94 -14.17 -9.40
N ASP A 6 11.58 -13.96 -10.54
CA ASP A 6 12.49 -12.85 -10.72
C ASP A 6 11.70 -11.57 -11.02
N GLY A 7 12.18 -10.43 -10.55
CA GLY A 7 11.56 -9.16 -10.78
C GLY A 7 12.29 -8.02 -10.11
N GLY A 8 11.99 -6.80 -10.53
CA GLY A 8 12.57 -5.59 -9.95
C GLY A 8 11.82 -4.36 -10.39
N GLY A 9 12.00 -3.27 -9.67
CA GLY A 9 11.44 -1.98 -9.97
C GLY A 9 12.36 -0.86 -9.52
N ALA A 10 12.13 0.33 -10.03
CA ALA A 10 12.83 1.53 -9.60
C ALA A 10 11.88 2.72 -9.60
N VAL A 11 12.04 3.60 -8.63
CA VAL A 11 11.42 4.92 -8.58
C VAL A 11 12.52 5.97 -8.49
N VAL A 12 12.29 7.12 -9.13
CA VAL A 12 13.21 8.25 -9.08
C VAL A 12 12.60 9.31 -8.19
N LEU A 13 13.32 9.67 -7.13
CA LEU A 13 12.94 10.73 -6.21
C LEU A 13 13.70 12.01 -6.54
N THR A 14 13.00 13.14 -6.51
CA THR A 14 13.58 14.46 -6.71
C THR A 14 12.83 15.50 -5.85
N SER A 15 13.34 16.71 -5.74
CA SER A 15 12.61 17.80 -5.08
C SER A 15 11.35 18.17 -5.89
N ALA A 16 10.30 18.64 -5.18
CA ALA A 16 9.06 19.09 -5.81
C ALA A 16 9.32 20.23 -6.82
N GLU A 17 10.25 21.14 -6.52
CA GLU A 17 10.67 22.20 -7.43
C GLU A 17 11.17 21.63 -8.76
N ARG A 18 12.08 20.67 -8.70
CA ARG A 18 12.68 20.06 -9.88
C ARG A 18 11.69 19.16 -10.64
N ALA A 19 10.75 18.55 -9.93
CA ALA A 19 9.74 17.67 -10.51
C ALA A 19 8.82 18.40 -11.49
N ARG A 20 8.55 19.69 -11.27
CA ARG A 20 7.68 20.53 -12.15
C ARG A 20 8.20 20.66 -13.57
N ASP A 21 9.53 20.60 -13.74
CA ASP A 21 10.19 20.73 -15.05
C ASP A 21 10.33 19.39 -15.77
N LEU A 22 9.91 18.28 -15.14
CA LEU A 22 10.01 16.96 -15.73
C LEU A 22 8.82 16.65 -16.65
N ARG A 23 9.09 15.84 -17.68
CA ARG A 23 8.10 15.50 -18.71
C ARG A 23 6.88 14.70 -18.16
N ARG A 24 7.04 13.98 -17.08
CA ARG A 24 5.99 13.18 -16.46
C ARG A 24 5.33 13.95 -15.33
N ARG A 25 4.02 13.78 -15.17
CA ARG A 25 3.28 14.33 -14.03
C ARG A 25 3.96 13.90 -12.72
N PRO A 26 4.33 14.85 -11.85
CA PRO A 26 4.85 14.53 -10.54
C PRO A 26 3.83 13.75 -9.72
N VAL A 27 4.32 12.82 -8.91
CA VAL A 27 3.56 12.18 -7.83
C VAL A 27 4.28 12.54 -6.54
N GLU A 28 3.60 13.19 -5.65
CA GLU A 28 4.19 13.71 -4.42
C GLU A 28 4.13 12.68 -3.30
N VAL A 29 5.17 12.64 -2.48
CA VAL A 29 5.16 11.92 -1.20
C VAL A 29 4.57 12.88 -0.16
N LEU A 30 3.32 12.66 0.22
CA LEU A 30 2.60 13.52 1.16
C LEU A 30 2.89 13.15 2.61
N GLY A 31 3.08 11.86 2.87
CA GLY A 31 3.37 11.36 4.20
C GLY A 31 3.99 9.98 4.18
N TYR A 32 4.70 9.66 5.24
CA TYR A 32 5.29 8.33 5.43
C TYR A 32 5.38 7.97 6.91
N GLY A 33 5.46 6.68 7.20
CA GLY A 33 5.69 6.16 8.54
C GLY A 33 6.36 4.80 8.50
N GLU A 34 7.16 4.52 9.50
CA GLU A 34 7.86 3.26 9.67
C GLU A 34 7.70 2.74 11.08
N ARG A 35 7.68 1.40 11.23
CA ARG A 35 7.71 0.71 12.53
C ARG A 35 8.47 -0.59 12.41
N THR A 36 9.34 -0.82 13.40
CA THR A 36 9.89 -2.14 13.68
C THR A 36 9.38 -2.53 15.07
N THR A 37 8.63 -3.62 15.14
CA THR A 37 7.89 -3.99 16.36
C THR A 37 8.50 -5.16 17.11
N ASN A 38 9.14 -6.08 16.40
CA ASN A 38 9.66 -7.32 16.99
C ASN A 38 10.78 -7.91 16.13
N THR A 39 11.55 -8.79 16.70
CA THR A 39 12.56 -9.57 15.97
C THR A 39 12.12 -11.03 15.75
N SER A 40 11.06 -11.46 16.44
CA SER A 40 10.52 -12.82 16.34
C SER A 40 9.01 -12.81 16.58
N MET A 41 8.27 -13.57 15.81
CA MET A 41 6.82 -13.79 16.00
C MET A 41 6.47 -14.32 17.38
N THR A 42 7.34 -15.14 17.97
CA THR A 42 7.12 -15.70 19.31
C THR A 42 7.19 -14.65 20.42
N ALA A 43 7.75 -13.48 20.14
CA ALA A 43 7.85 -12.38 21.09
C ALA A 43 6.70 -11.36 20.93
N VAL A 44 5.78 -11.55 19.97
CA VAL A 44 4.65 -10.66 19.74
C VAL A 44 3.52 -10.99 20.70
N PRO A 45 3.11 -10.04 21.57
CA PRO A 45 2.06 -10.29 22.55
C PRO A 45 0.68 -10.55 21.93
N ASP A 46 0.43 -9.93 20.78
CA ASP A 46 -0.84 -10.01 20.07
C ASP A 46 -0.58 -10.01 18.55
N LEU A 47 -0.73 -11.17 17.94
CA LEU A 47 -0.48 -11.35 16.49
C LEU A 47 -1.50 -10.63 15.59
N THR A 48 -2.59 -10.14 16.14
CA THR A 48 -3.59 -9.36 15.39
C THR A 48 -3.26 -7.87 15.36
N VAL A 49 -2.27 -7.42 16.13
CA VAL A 49 -1.78 -6.04 16.12
C VAL A 49 -0.42 -5.99 15.46
N THR A 50 -0.36 -5.39 14.28
CA THR A 50 0.88 -5.25 13.52
C THR A 50 1.41 -3.82 13.56
N GLY A 51 2.66 -3.63 13.16
CA GLY A 51 3.26 -2.30 13.02
C GLY A 51 2.58 -1.41 11.96
N ALA A 52 1.67 -1.97 11.16
CA ALA A 52 0.87 -1.20 10.20
C ALA A 52 0.06 -0.09 10.89
N ALA A 53 -0.46 -0.33 12.08
CA ALA A 53 -1.21 0.68 12.84
C ALA A 53 -0.35 1.93 13.13
N GLY A 54 0.88 1.73 13.60
CA GLY A 54 1.78 2.85 13.90
C GLY A 54 2.34 3.52 12.64
N SER A 55 2.79 2.76 11.65
CA SER A 55 3.31 3.33 10.40
C SER A 55 2.23 4.04 9.60
N GLY A 56 1.00 3.49 9.58
CA GLY A 56 -0.16 4.11 8.94
C GLY A 56 -0.55 5.42 9.62
N ALA A 57 -0.71 5.41 10.96
CA ALA A 57 -1.06 6.61 11.71
C ALA A 57 -0.08 7.77 11.44
N ASP A 58 1.22 7.51 11.44
CA ASP A 58 2.24 8.53 11.13
C ASP A 58 2.15 9.02 9.68
N ALA A 59 1.96 8.10 8.73
CA ALA A 59 1.87 8.46 7.30
C ALA A 59 0.64 9.33 7.01
N PHE A 60 -0.53 8.94 7.49
CA PHE A 60 -1.77 9.69 7.33
C PHE A 60 -1.72 11.06 8.03
N ALA A 61 -1.21 11.11 9.27
CA ALA A 61 -1.06 12.37 10.01
C ALA A 61 -0.14 13.37 9.29
N ARG A 62 0.99 12.89 8.74
CA ARG A 62 1.91 13.75 7.96
C ARG A 62 1.31 14.21 6.65
N ALA A 63 0.53 13.36 6.00
CA ALA A 63 -0.16 13.71 4.77
C ALA A 63 -1.36 14.63 4.99
N GLY A 64 -1.87 14.73 6.21
CA GLY A 64 -3.08 15.50 6.54
C GLY A 64 -4.36 14.88 6.00
N VAL A 65 -4.38 13.56 5.82
CA VAL A 65 -5.52 12.82 5.27
C VAL A 65 -5.92 11.66 6.20
N THR A 66 -7.07 11.08 5.94
CA THR A 66 -7.59 9.88 6.64
C THR A 66 -7.64 8.68 5.69
N PRO A 67 -7.78 7.45 6.19
CA PRO A 67 -7.99 6.28 5.33
C PRO A 67 -9.19 6.41 4.38
N ALA A 68 -10.22 7.16 4.76
CA ALA A 68 -11.40 7.39 3.94
C ALA A 68 -11.16 8.26 2.69
N ASP A 69 -10.06 9.01 2.68
CA ASP A 69 -9.70 9.90 1.57
C ASP A 69 -8.89 9.17 0.47
N ILE A 70 -8.50 7.92 0.70
CA ILE A 70 -7.61 7.17 -0.19
C ILE A 70 -8.39 6.51 -1.32
N ASP A 71 -8.00 6.80 -2.57
CA ASP A 71 -8.61 6.24 -3.78
C ASP A 71 -8.02 4.89 -4.18
N VAL A 72 -6.71 4.66 -3.94
CA VAL A 72 -6.00 3.45 -4.36
C VAL A 72 -5.16 2.91 -3.22
N VAL A 73 -5.32 1.63 -2.93
CA VAL A 73 -4.61 0.95 -1.85
C VAL A 73 -3.73 -0.16 -2.40
N GLN A 74 -2.43 -0.08 -2.11
CA GLN A 74 -1.44 -1.08 -2.47
C GLN A 74 -0.79 -1.62 -1.21
N VAL A 75 -1.06 -2.87 -0.84
CA VAL A 75 -0.49 -3.50 0.36
C VAL A 75 0.23 -4.78 0.00
N TYR A 76 1.30 -5.09 0.72
CA TYR A 76 2.01 -6.34 0.50
C TYR A 76 1.18 -7.53 0.95
N ASP A 77 0.95 -8.42 0.03
CA ASP A 77 0.07 -9.58 0.13
C ASP A 77 0.85 -10.91 0.17
N SER A 78 1.82 -11.03 1.08
CA SER A 78 2.58 -12.29 1.26
C SER A 78 1.66 -13.50 1.50
N PHE A 79 0.58 -13.27 2.25
CA PHE A 79 -0.51 -14.20 2.51
C PHE A 79 -1.83 -13.44 2.58
N THR A 80 -2.94 -14.12 2.38
CA THR A 80 -4.28 -13.50 2.47
C THR A 80 -4.54 -12.89 3.85
N ILE A 81 -4.09 -13.55 4.93
CA ILE A 81 -4.22 -13.01 6.29
C ILE A 81 -3.41 -11.72 6.50
N THR A 82 -2.27 -11.57 5.83
CA THR A 82 -1.46 -10.35 5.92
C THR A 82 -2.24 -9.15 5.40
N VAL A 83 -3.01 -9.33 4.32
CA VAL A 83 -3.87 -8.27 3.77
C VAL A 83 -4.94 -7.85 4.79
N ALA A 84 -5.63 -8.81 5.40
CA ALA A 84 -6.66 -8.54 6.41
C ALA A 84 -6.08 -7.74 7.59
N LEU A 85 -4.99 -8.21 8.18
CA LEU A 85 -4.33 -7.53 9.30
C LEU A 85 -3.80 -6.13 8.93
N THR A 86 -3.37 -5.95 7.68
CA THR A 86 -2.89 -4.65 7.20
C THR A 86 -4.05 -3.67 7.01
N LEU A 87 -5.18 -4.09 6.46
CA LEU A 87 -6.37 -3.24 6.31
C LEU A 87 -6.89 -2.76 7.67
N GLU A 88 -6.96 -3.66 8.66
CA GLU A 88 -7.32 -3.31 10.03
C GLU A 88 -6.29 -2.36 10.66
N GLY A 89 -5.00 -2.68 10.51
CA GLY A 89 -3.92 -1.86 11.05
C GLY A 89 -3.85 -0.45 10.46
N LEU A 90 -4.12 -0.30 9.16
CA LEU A 90 -4.19 1.00 8.49
C LEU A 90 -5.49 1.77 8.77
N GLY A 91 -6.48 1.14 9.41
CA GLY A 91 -7.74 1.78 9.80
C GLY A 91 -8.80 1.85 8.70
N PHE A 92 -8.71 1.01 7.66
CA PHE A 92 -9.77 0.91 6.66
C PHE A 92 -11.02 0.20 7.17
N CYS A 93 -10.87 -0.65 8.17
CA CYS A 93 -11.95 -1.32 8.89
C CYS A 93 -11.57 -1.50 10.36
N GLY A 94 -12.55 -1.85 11.18
CA GLY A 94 -12.35 -2.16 12.59
C GLY A 94 -11.57 -3.46 12.80
N ARG A 95 -10.98 -3.62 13.97
CA ARG A 95 -10.25 -4.83 14.34
C ARG A 95 -11.18 -6.04 14.38
N GLY A 96 -10.79 -7.12 13.70
CA GLY A 96 -11.57 -8.34 13.54
C GLY A 96 -12.65 -8.27 12.47
N GLU A 97 -12.76 -7.17 11.75
CA GLU A 97 -13.83 -6.94 10.77
C GLU A 97 -13.37 -7.14 9.31
N ALA A 98 -12.06 -7.27 9.06
CA ALA A 98 -11.54 -7.27 7.70
C ALA A 98 -12.20 -8.30 6.79
N LEU A 99 -12.48 -9.51 7.26
CA LEU A 99 -13.06 -10.57 6.44
C LEU A 99 -14.48 -10.24 6.00
N ASP A 100 -15.31 -9.74 6.90
CA ASP A 100 -16.68 -9.31 6.59
C ASP A 100 -16.65 -8.04 5.73
N TRP A 101 -15.73 -7.13 6.01
CA TRP A 101 -15.55 -5.88 5.30
C TRP A 101 -15.16 -6.07 3.83
N ILE A 102 -14.31 -7.07 3.50
CA ILE A 102 -13.92 -7.40 2.11
C ILE A 102 -14.93 -8.30 1.40
N ALA A 103 -15.92 -8.84 2.10
CA ALA A 103 -16.92 -9.73 1.52
C ALA A 103 -17.69 -9.05 0.39
N GLY A 104 -18.33 -9.84 -0.47
CA GLY A 104 -19.14 -9.31 -1.57
C GLY A 104 -18.37 -8.80 -2.78
N GLY A 105 -17.04 -8.94 -2.78
CA GLY A 105 -16.21 -8.55 -3.94
C GLY A 105 -15.76 -7.10 -3.94
N ARG A 106 -15.85 -6.43 -2.81
CA ARG A 106 -15.49 -5.02 -2.60
C ARG A 106 -14.10 -4.66 -3.12
N ILE A 107 -13.11 -5.52 -2.86
CA ILE A 107 -11.69 -5.30 -3.21
C ILE A 107 -11.32 -5.79 -4.63
N ARG A 108 -12.31 -6.27 -5.41
CA ARG A 108 -12.06 -6.73 -6.79
C ARG A 108 -11.91 -5.57 -7.76
N PRO A 109 -11.33 -5.79 -8.95
CA PRO A 109 -11.40 -4.81 -10.02
C PRO A 109 -12.86 -4.38 -10.28
N GLY A 110 -13.10 -3.06 -10.29
CA GLY A 110 -14.45 -2.49 -10.40
C GLY A 110 -15.29 -2.50 -9.11
N GLY A 111 -14.74 -2.98 -7.99
CA GLY A 111 -15.34 -2.81 -6.66
C GLY A 111 -15.16 -1.38 -6.12
N ASP A 112 -15.79 -1.11 -4.98
CA ASP A 112 -15.78 0.21 -4.34
C ASP A 112 -14.51 0.50 -3.53
N PHE A 113 -13.60 -0.48 -3.43
CA PHE A 113 -12.32 -0.33 -2.75
C PHE A 113 -11.18 -0.96 -3.57
N PRO A 114 -10.53 -0.19 -4.46
CA PRO A 114 -9.48 -0.69 -5.33
C PRO A 114 -8.21 -1.09 -4.56
N LEU A 115 -8.03 -2.40 -4.36
CA LEU A 115 -6.90 -2.98 -3.63
C LEU A 115 -6.01 -3.78 -4.58
N ASN A 116 -4.69 -3.54 -4.52
CA ASN A 116 -3.68 -4.28 -5.28
C ASN A 116 -4.06 -4.43 -6.76
N THR A 117 -4.31 -3.32 -7.40
CA THR A 117 -4.84 -3.24 -8.78
C THR A 117 -3.96 -3.95 -9.82
N SER A 118 -2.67 -4.16 -9.54
CA SER A 118 -1.77 -4.96 -10.37
C SER A 118 -1.98 -6.47 -10.23
N GLY A 119 -2.76 -6.91 -9.23
CA GLY A 119 -2.94 -8.31 -8.85
C GLY A 119 -2.11 -8.72 -7.62
N GLY A 120 -1.11 -7.92 -7.25
CA GLY A 120 -0.28 -8.16 -6.09
C GLY A 120 0.65 -9.39 -6.20
N GLY A 121 1.40 -9.65 -5.14
CA GLY A 121 2.33 -10.77 -5.06
C GLY A 121 1.66 -12.13 -5.13
N LEU A 122 0.43 -12.26 -4.69
CA LEU A 122 -0.33 -13.51 -4.75
C LEU A 122 -0.73 -13.90 -6.17
N SER A 123 -0.83 -12.94 -7.09
CA SER A 123 -1.29 -13.18 -8.46
C SER A 123 -0.17 -13.34 -9.47
N TYR A 124 0.97 -12.63 -9.32
CA TYR A 124 1.94 -12.63 -10.41
C TYR A 124 3.41 -12.69 -10.02
N CYS A 125 3.82 -12.20 -8.83
CA CYS A 125 5.25 -11.98 -8.62
C CYS A 125 5.64 -11.93 -7.14
N HIS A 126 6.73 -12.61 -6.78
CA HIS A 126 7.38 -12.44 -5.48
C HIS A 126 8.91 -12.37 -5.65
N PRO A 127 9.48 -11.18 -5.98
CA PRO A 127 10.91 -11.02 -6.24
C PRO A 127 11.75 -10.75 -4.99
N GLY A 128 11.22 -11.02 -3.79
CA GLY A 128 11.90 -10.83 -2.51
C GLY A 128 11.68 -9.46 -1.87
N GLN A 129 11.65 -8.37 -2.63
CA GLN A 129 11.40 -7.00 -2.14
C GLN A 129 10.20 -6.37 -2.87
N PHE A 130 9.01 -6.90 -2.63
CA PHE A 130 7.80 -6.53 -3.34
C PHE A 130 7.36 -5.07 -3.13
N GLY A 131 7.77 -4.44 -2.03
CA GLY A 131 7.37 -3.06 -1.71
C GLY A 131 7.63 -2.04 -2.82
N ILE A 132 8.70 -2.21 -3.60
CA ILE A 132 8.98 -1.32 -4.75
C ILE A 132 7.90 -1.43 -5.84
N LEU A 133 7.34 -2.61 -6.06
CA LEU A 133 6.30 -2.82 -7.06
C LEU A 133 4.95 -2.20 -6.62
N LEU A 134 4.68 -2.15 -5.31
CA LEU A 134 3.52 -1.43 -4.77
C LEU A 134 3.62 0.07 -5.05
N LEU A 135 4.82 0.67 -4.85
CA LEU A 135 5.07 2.06 -5.18
C LEU A 135 4.94 2.32 -6.68
N VAL A 136 5.49 1.45 -7.52
CA VAL A 136 5.38 1.57 -8.99
C VAL A 136 3.91 1.54 -9.43
N GLU A 137 3.10 0.61 -8.91
CA GLU A 137 1.68 0.55 -9.26
C GLU A 137 0.92 1.78 -8.75
N ALA A 138 1.15 2.21 -7.50
CA ALA A 138 0.52 3.42 -6.96
C ALA A 138 0.83 4.66 -7.81
N VAL A 139 2.09 4.86 -8.18
CA VAL A 139 2.51 5.98 -9.05
C VAL A 139 1.84 5.91 -10.43
N ARG A 140 1.75 4.71 -11.03
CA ARG A 140 1.12 4.53 -12.33
C ARG A 140 -0.38 4.79 -12.28
N GLN A 141 -1.06 4.36 -11.22
CA GLN A 141 -2.48 4.67 -10.99
C GLN A 141 -2.70 6.19 -10.91
N LEU A 142 -1.91 6.90 -10.11
CA LEU A 142 -2.02 8.35 -9.96
C LEU A 142 -1.67 9.12 -11.25
N ARG A 143 -0.92 8.51 -12.16
CA ARG A 143 -0.60 9.09 -13.48
C ARG A 143 -1.59 8.74 -14.57
N GLY A 144 -2.56 7.87 -14.34
CA GLY A 144 -3.48 7.40 -15.37
C GLY A 144 -2.82 6.44 -16.37
N GLU A 145 -1.81 5.68 -15.96
CA GLU A 145 -0.98 4.82 -16.83
C GLU A 145 -1.33 3.33 -16.70
N CYS A 146 -2.49 2.98 -16.14
CA CYS A 146 -2.82 1.58 -15.81
C CYS A 146 -3.75 0.87 -16.80
N GLY A 147 -4.19 1.54 -17.88
CA GLY A 147 -5.06 0.90 -18.90
C GLY A 147 -6.34 0.33 -18.29
N ASP A 148 -6.67 -0.92 -18.59
CA ASP A 148 -7.92 -1.56 -18.17
C ASP A 148 -8.09 -1.71 -16.64
N ARG A 149 -7.01 -1.62 -15.88
CA ARG A 149 -7.05 -1.67 -14.41
C ARG A 149 -7.00 -0.30 -13.75
N GLN A 150 -7.14 0.77 -14.55
CA GLN A 150 -7.10 2.14 -14.06
C GLN A 150 -8.27 2.42 -13.12
N VAL A 151 -7.96 2.94 -11.93
CA VAL A 151 -8.95 3.54 -11.04
C VAL A 151 -9.27 4.94 -11.54
N PRO A 152 -10.54 5.22 -11.90
CA PRO A 152 -10.92 6.54 -12.38
C PRO A 152 -10.66 7.63 -11.33
N ASP A 153 -10.20 8.79 -11.78
CA ASP A 153 -10.02 10.00 -10.97
C ASP A 153 -9.18 9.85 -9.69
N ALA A 154 -8.33 8.83 -9.63
CA ALA A 154 -7.45 8.57 -8.49
C ALA A 154 -6.48 9.74 -8.25
N ARG A 155 -6.49 10.27 -7.02
CA ARG A 155 -5.64 11.39 -6.59
C ARG A 155 -4.76 11.06 -5.39
N LEU A 156 -5.23 10.17 -4.52
CA LEU A 156 -4.53 9.73 -3.32
C LEU A 156 -4.34 8.23 -3.34
N ALA A 157 -3.12 7.80 -3.09
CA ALA A 157 -2.80 6.39 -2.99
C ALA A 157 -1.99 6.11 -1.71
N VAL A 158 -2.20 4.95 -1.13
CA VAL A 158 -1.34 4.43 -0.07
C VAL A 158 -0.61 3.19 -0.56
N ALA A 159 0.68 3.11 -0.28
CA ALA A 159 1.50 1.92 -0.44
C ALA A 159 2.03 1.47 0.92
N HIS A 160 1.80 0.21 1.28
CA HIS A 160 2.24 -0.38 2.54
C HIS A 160 3.01 -1.66 2.31
N GLY A 161 4.26 -1.66 2.74
CA GLY A 161 5.14 -2.82 2.75
C GLY A 161 5.33 -3.39 4.14
N THR A 162 5.44 -4.71 4.23
CA THR A 162 5.84 -5.40 5.46
C THR A 162 6.98 -6.37 5.17
N GLY A 163 7.89 -6.49 6.10
CA GLY A 163 9.05 -7.38 6.00
C GLY A 163 9.28 -8.17 7.28
N GLY A 164 10.21 -9.12 7.22
CA GLY A 164 10.70 -9.88 8.37
C GLY A 164 9.58 -10.52 9.18
N ILE A 165 8.71 -11.31 8.69
CA ILE A 165 7.62 -11.98 9.44
C ILE A 165 6.81 -10.97 10.29
N LEU A 166 6.18 -9.98 9.61
CA LEU A 166 5.35 -8.94 10.24
C LEU A 166 6.09 -8.10 11.31
N SER A 167 7.39 -7.93 11.17
CA SER A 167 8.19 -7.21 12.16
C SER A 167 8.55 -5.80 11.75
N THR A 168 8.66 -5.52 10.45
CA THR A 168 9.00 -4.21 9.90
C THR A 168 7.91 -3.75 8.94
N HIS A 169 7.46 -2.53 9.10
CA HIS A 169 6.36 -1.95 8.36
C HIS A 169 6.72 -0.56 7.85
N ALA A 170 6.39 -0.27 6.62
CA ALA A 170 6.53 1.06 6.03
C ALA A 170 5.26 1.42 5.26
N THR A 171 4.74 2.62 5.52
CA THR A 171 3.55 3.17 4.86
C THR A 171 3.92 4.48 4.19
N VAL A 172 3.50 4.66 2.95
CA VAL A 172 3.70 5.90 2.20
C VAL A 172 2.36 6.34 1.62
N VAL A 173 2.00 7.61 1.83
CA VAL A 173 0.87 8.26 1.18
C VAL A 173 1.39 9.10 0.03
N LEU A 174 0.84 8.85 -1.15
CA LEU A 174 1.18 9.52 -2.40
C LEU A 174 -0.01 10.31 -2.92
N GLY A 175 0.26 11.42 -3.58
CA GLY A 175 -0.79 12.23 -4.17
C GLY A 175 -0.37 12.94 -5.44
N VAL A 176 -1.37 13.46 -6.15
CA VAL A 176 -1.21 14.32 -7.31
C VAL A 176 -2.15 15.52 -7.18
N ASP A 177 -1.69 16.68 -7.61
CA ASP A 177 -2.52 17.88 -7.69
C ASP A 177 -3.73 17.69 -8.64
N ALA A 178 -4.78 18.49 -8.42
CA ALA A 178 -6.00 18.48 -9.20
C ALA A 178 -5.78 18.88 -10.66
#